data_83c7766c1bd3c98808c2b41e68173c0b
#
_entry.id   83c7766c1bd3c98808c2b41e68173c0b
#
_cell.length_a   1.000
_cell.length_b   1.000
_cell.length_c   1.000
_cell.angle_alpha   90.00
_cell.angle_beta   90.00
_cell.angle_gamma   90.00
#
_symmetry.space_group_name_H-M   'P 1'
#
loop_
_entity.id
_entity.type
_entity.pdbx_description
1 polymer ?
#
loop_
_entity_poly.entity_id
_entity_poly.type
_entity_poly.pdbx_seq_one_letter_code
_entity_poly.pdbx_strand_id
1 'polypeptide(L)'
;MTHSEGFLALVDDAKSRIKQVSIDQYQKMPREEHLLIDVREDHEWAAGHAAGAIHLSKGIIERDIESKAPDKSTEMVLYCGGGFRSALAADALRKMGYTNVISLDGGWRAWNEAGLPIEPRA
;
A
#
# COMPACT_ATOMS: atom_id res chain seq x y z
N MET A 1 16.20 2.32 -10.72
CA MET A 1 16.97 1.39 -9.86
C MET A 1 16.62 -0.04 -10.19
N THR A 2 17.62 -0.90 -10.27
CA THR A 2 17.44 -2.31 -10.57
C THR A 2 17.23 -3.11 -9.27
N HIS A 3 16.16 -3.88 -9.22
CA HIS A 3 15.88 -4.75 -8.08
C HIS A 3 16.57 -6.10 -8.25
N SER A 4 16.95 -6.73 -7.14
CA SER A 4 17.58 -8.05 -7.17
C SER A 4 16.60 -9.13 -7.59
N GLU A 5 17.13 -10.22 -8.15
CA GLU A 5 16.31 -11.36 -8.58
C GLU A 5 15.52 -11.98 -7.42
N GLY A 6 16.15 -12.11 -6.25
CA GLY A 6 15.48 -12.68 -5.08
C GLY A 6 14.30 -11.82 -4.62
N PHE A 7 14.48 -10.51 -4.61
CA PHE A 7 13.42 -9.59 -4.24
C PHE A 7 12.27 -9.67 -5.25
N LEU A 8 12.58 -9.66 -6.55
CA LEU A 8 11.55 -9.76 -7.58
C LEU A 8 10.80 -11.08 -7.51
N ALA A 9 11.49 -12.17 -7.19
CA ALA A 9 10.84 -13.47 -7.02
C ALA A 9 9.84 -13.47 -5.87
N LEU A 10 10.19 -12.84 -4.73
CA LEU A 10 9.28 -12.69 -3.59
C LEU A 10 8.06 -11.87 -3.97
N VAL A 11 8.28 -10.78 -4.70
CA VAL A 11 7.20 -9.88 -5.12
C VAL A 11 6.27 -10.61 -6.10
N ASP A 12 6.81 -11.30 -7.09
CA ASP A 12 6.01 -12.05 -8.05
C ASP A 12 5.18 -13.12 -7.37
N ASP A 13 5.77 -13.82 -6.41
CA ASP A 13 5.06 -14.83 -5.63
C ASP A 13 3.89 -14.20 -4.86
N ALA A 14 4.14 -13.09 -4.17
CA ALA A 14 3.10 -12.38 -3.43
C ALA A 14 1.98 -11.91 -4.38
N LYS A 15 2.35 -11.35 -5.52
CA LYS A 15 1.38 -10.84 -6.50
C LYS A 15 0.45 -11.91 -7.05
N SER A 16 0.86 -13.17 -7.01
CA SER A 16 0.00 -14.28 -7.46
C SER A 16 -1.19 -14.50 -6.54
N ARG A 17 -1.18 -13.96 -5.32
CA ARG A 17 -2.20 -14.20 -4.32
C ARG A 17 -2.99 -12.96 -3.90
N ILE A 18 -2.53 -11.77 -4.27
CA ILE A 18 -3.13 -10.52 -3.80
C ILE A 18 -3.95 -9.85 -4.90
N LYS A 19 -4.79 -8.90 -4.48
CA LYS A 19 -5.52 -8.04 -5.39
C LYS A 19 -4.71 -6.77 -5.62
N GLN A 20 -4.64 -6.32 -6.86
CA GLN A 20 -3.96 -5.08 -7.23
C GLN A 20 -4.92 -4.19 -8.02
N VAL A 21 -4.73 -2.89 -7.90
CA VAL A 21 -5.44 -1.92 -8.73
C VAL A 21 -4.44 -0.93 -9.31
N SER A 22 -4.72 -0.46 -10.54
CA SER A 22 -3.97 0.63 -11.14
C SER A 22 -4.42 1.95 -10.52
N ILE A 23 -3.66 3.03 -10.78
CA ILE A 23 -4.08 4.36 -10.31
C ILE A 23 -5.42 4.77 -10.92
N ASP A 24 -5.68 4.40 -12.18
CA ASP A 24 -6.94 4.70 -12.83
C ASP A 24 -8.11 3.97 -12.16
N GLN A 25 -7.92 2.70 -11.81
CA GLN A 25 -8.91 1.92 -11.08
C GLN A 25 -9.11 2.49 -9.68
N TYR A 26 -8.02 2.89 -9.02
CA TYR A 26 -8.08 3.46 -7.69
C TYR A 26 -8.93 4.73 -7.65
N GLN A 27 -8.79 5.59 -8.66
CA GLN A 27 -9.53 6.86 -8.71
C GLN A 27 -11.04 6.65 -8.81
N LYS A 28 -11.49 5.46 -9.21
CA LYS A 28 -12.91 5.12 -9.27
C LYS A 28 -13.44 4.57 -7.96
N MET A 29 -12.57 4.32 -6.99
CA MET A 29 -12.97 3.80 -5.67
C MET A 29 -13.39 4.96 -4.77
N PRO A 30 -14.52 4.83 -4.03
CA PRO A 30 -14.91 5.86 -3.06
C PRO A 30 -13.85 5.99 -1.97
N ARG A 31 -13.30 7.21 -1.81
CA ARG A 31 -12.17 7.45 -0.90
C ARG A 31 -12.55 7.18 0.57
N GLU A 32 -13.77 7.49 0.95
CA GLU A 32 -14.24 7.34 2.33
C GLU A 32 -14.61 5.90 2.71
N GLU A 33 -14.54 4.97 1.76
CA GLU A 33 -14.94 3.59 2.01
C GLU A 33 -13.76 2.63 2.22
N HIS A 34 -12.53 3.16 2.20
CA HIS A 34 -11.37 2.32 2.45
C HIS A 34 -10.30 3.08 3.23
N LEU A 35 -9.46 2.31 3.94
CA LEU A 35 -8.24 2.85 4.54
C LEU A 35 -7.17 2.93 3.47
N LEU A 36 -6.42 4.03 3.45
CA LEU A 36 -5.26 4.17 2.58
C LEU A 36 -4.02 4.13 3.46
N ILE A 37 -3.14 3.17 3.22
CA ILE A 37 -1.99 2.91 4.07
C ILE A 37 -0.68 3.04 3.30
N ASP A 38 0.20 3.92 3.77
CA ASP A 38 1.54 4.08 3.24
C ASP A 38 2.46 3.10 3.98
N VAL A 39 3.06 2.16 3.25
CA VAL A 39 3.94 1.16 3.86
C VAL A 39 5.43 1.46 3.64
N ARG A 40 5.73 2.68 3.16
CA ARG A 40 7.11 3.12 2.93
C ARG A 40 7.84 3.41 4.24
N GLU A 41 9.11 3.71 4.15
CA GLU A 41 9.93 4.04 5.31
C GLU A 41 9.58 5.43 5.87
N ASP A 42 9.97 5.66 7.12
CA ASP A 42 9.65 6.91 7.83
C ASP A 42 10.12 8.16 7.09
N HIS A 43 11.32 8.13 6.52
CA HIS A 43 11.86 9.29 5.81
C HIS A 43 11.10 9.58 4.51
N GLU A 44 10.59 8.54 3.86
CA GLU A 44 9.79 8.70 2.64
C GLU A 44 8.44 9.35 2.99
N TRP A 45 7.80 8.86 4.05
CA TRP A 45 6.53 9.43 4.55
C TRP A 45 6.70 10.90 4.92
N ALA A 46 7.76 11.22 5.64
CA ALA A 46 8.02 12.61 6.09
C ALA A 46 8.22 13.57 4.93
N ALA A 47 8.78 13.10 3.82
CA ALA A 47 9.03 13.93 2.64
C ALA A 47 7.75 14.24 1.84
N GLY A 48 6.69 13.47 2.07
CA GLY A 48 5.41 13.66 1.40
C GLY A 48 4.68 12.34 1.28
N HIS A 49 3.35 12.38 1.40
CA HIS A 49 2.52 11.18 1.32
C HIS A 49 1.14 11.53 0.79
N ALA A 50 0.38 10.52 0.41
CA ALA A 50 -0.98 10.69 -0.10
C ALA A 50 -1.89 11.30 0.98
N ALA A 51 -2.67 12.30 0.61
CA ALA A 51 -3.57 12.97 1.54
C ALA A 51 -4.56 11.96 2.14
N GLY A 52 -4.71 12.00 3.46
CA GLY A 52 -5.61 11.11 4.18
C GLY A 52 -5.06 9.72 4.44
N ALA A 53 -3.84 9.41 4.02
CA ALA A 53 -3.23 8.11 4.31
C ALA A 53 -2.77 8.04 5.76
N ILE A 54 -2.75 6.82 6.29
CA ILE A 54 -2.06 6.56 7.56
C ILE A 54 -0.74 5.87 7.25
N HIS A 55 0.22 5.99 8.17
CA HIS A 55 1.53 5.39 7.98
C HIS A 55 1.70 4.14 8.85
N LEU A 56 1.90 3.01 8.18
CA LEU A 56 2.29 1.76 8.83
C LEU A 56 3.35 1.13 7.93
N SER A 57 4.62 1.39 8.23
CA SER A 57 5.70 0.88 7.39
C SER A 57 5.69 -0.65 7.34
N LYS A 58 6.18 -1.20 6.25
CA LYS A 58 6.17 -2.64 6.01
C LYS A 58 6.79 -3.43 7.18
N GLY A 59 7.81 -2.85 7.82
CA GLY A 59 8.51 -3.53 8.93
C GLY A 59 7.68 -3.70 10.19
N ILE A 60 6.59 -2.94 10.36
CA ILE A 60 5.81 -2.99 11.58
C ILE A 60 4.31 -3.23 11.33
N ILE A 61 3.89 -3.32 10.07
CA ILE A 61 2.46 -3.38 9.77
C ILE A 61 1.78 -4.63 10.35
N GLU A 62 2.43 -5.77 10.32
CA GLU A 62 1.86 -7.00 10.87
C GLU A 62 1.63 -6.87 12.38
N ARG A 63 2.53 -6.16 13.07
CA ARG A 63 2.42 -5.94 14.50
C ARG A 63 1.27 -5.00 14.85
N ASP A 64 1.06 -3.96 14.03
CA ASP A 64 0.22 -2.82 14.42
C ASP A 64 -1.13 -2.74 13.71
N ILE A 65 -1.36 -3.51 12.64
CA ILE A 65 -2.57 -3.36 11.83
C ILE A 65 -3.86 -3.65 12.62
N GLU A 66 -3.82 -4.61 13.51
CA GLU A 66 -5.04 -5.00 14.23
C GLU A 66 -5.57 -3.92 15.15
N SER A 67 -4.70 -3.02 15.62
CA SER A 67 -5.15 -1.86 16.40
C SER A 67 -5.78 -0.79 15.52
N LYS A 68 -5.41 -0.71 14.25
CA LYS A 68 -5.95 0.28 13.30
C LYS A 68 -7.17 -0.23 12.56
N ALA A 69 -7.24 -1.52 12.29
CA ALA A 69 -8.32 -2.15 11.56
C ALA A 69 -8.66 -3.50 12.21
N PRO A 70 -9.34 -3.48 13.38
CA PRO A 70 -9.68 -4.72 14.07
C PRO A 70 -10.63 -5.64 13.30
N ASP A 71 -11.44 -5.07 12.39
CA ASP A 71 -12.33 -5.86 11.54
C ASP A 71 -11.54 -6.41 10.35
N LYS A 72 -11.47 -7.72 10.22
CA LYS A 72 -10.73 -8.40 9.15
C LYS A 72 -11.31 -8.20 7.76
N SER A 73 -12.53 -7.68 7.66
CA SER A 73 -13.17 -7.37 6.37
C SER A 73 -12.95 -5.92 5.94
N THR A 74 -12.27 -5.10 6.74
CA THR A 74 -11.97 -3.71 6.40
C THR A 74 -11.28 -3.63 5.05
N GLU A 75 -11.84 -2.85 4.13
CA GLU A 75 -11.19 -2.62 2.85
C GLU A 75 -10.02 -1.66 3.03
N MET A 76 -8.86 -2.04 2.55
CA MET A 76 -7.68 -1.21 2.64
C MET A 76 -6.84 -1.28 1.39
N VAL A 77 -6.26 -0.14 1.02
CA VAL A 77 -5.35 -0.04 -0.12
C VAL A 77 -3.98 0.35 0.44
N LEU A 78 -2.99 -0.47 0.13
CA LEU A 78 -1.62 -0.26 0.56
C LEU A 78 -0.80 0.27 -0.61
N TYR A 79 0.06 1.26 -0.36
CA TYR A 79 0.96 1.74 -1.40
C TYR A 79 2.39 1.89 -0.86
N CYS A 80 3.34 1.76 -1.77
CA CYS A 80 4.75 2.05 -1.51
C CYS A 80 5.27 2.94 -2.64
N GLY A 81 6.56 2.88 -2.96
CA GLY A 81 7.13 3.69 -4.03
C GLY A 81 6.64 3.30 -5.41
N GLY A 82 6.65 2.01 -5.73
CA GLY A 82 6.30 1.50 -7.04
C GLY A 82 5.39 0.27 -7.07
N GLY A 83 4.93 -0.20 -5.91
CA GLY A 83 4.00 -1.33 -5.83
C GLY A 83 4.63 -2.66 -5.41
N PHE A 84 5.92 -2.71 -5.12
CA PHE A 84 6.61 -3.96 -4.74
C PHE A 84 6.49 -4.25 -3.25
N ARG A 85 6.89 -3.31 -2.39
CA ARG A 85 6.79 -3.48 -0.93
C ARG A 85 5.34 -3.63 -0.49
N SER A 86 4.42 -2.90 -1.12
CA SER A 86 2.99 -3.00 -0.79
C SER A 86 2.41 -4.36 -1.18
N ALA A 87 2.92 -4.99 -2.23
CA ALA A 87 2.49 -6.34 -2.59
C ALA A 87 2.88 -7.34 -1.51
N LEU A 88 4.11 -7.23 -0.98
CA LEU A 88 4.57 -8.09 0.11
C LEU A 88 3.76 -7.86 1.38
N ALA A 89 3.49 -6.59 1.71
CA ALA A 89 2.70 -6.25 2.89
C ALA A 89 1.26 -6.77 2.75
N ALA A 90 0.67 -6.61 1.58
CA ALA A 90 -0.70 -7.09 1.33
C ALA A 90 -0.79 -8.61 1.51
N ASP A 91 0.20 -9.35 1.02
CA ASP A 91 0.23 -10.80 1.19
C ASP A 91 0.37 -11.20 2.66
N ALA A 92 1.19 -10.48 3.42
CA ALA A 92 1.34 -10.71 4.86
C ALA A 92 0.02 -10.51 5.60
N LEU A 93 -0.70 -9.42 5.29
CA LEU A 93 -1.99 -9.15 5.93
C LEU A 93 -3.04 -10.18 5.53
N ARG A 94 -3.01 -10.66 4.29
CA ARG A 94 -3.90 -11.73 3.84
C ARG A 94 -3.68 -12.98 4.71
N LYS A 95 -2.43 -13.30 5.00
CA LYS A 95 -2.09 -14.46 5.85
C LYS A 95 -2.59 -14.28 7.28
N MET A 96 -2.79 -13.04 7.73
CA MET A 96 -3.36 -12.75 9.05
C MET A 96 -4.89 -12.85 9.07
N GLY A 97 -5.52 -13.08 7.92
CA GLY A 97 -6.95 -13.23 7.82
C GLY A 97 -7.70 -12.03 7.24
N TYR A 98 -7.00 -10.98 6.84
CA TYR A 98 -7.65 -9.84 6.20
C TYR A 98 -8.11 -10.23 4.79
N THR A 99 -9.36 -9.91 4.46
CA THR A 99 -10.00 -10.40 3.22
C THR A 99 -10.11 -9.33 2.12
N ASN A 100 -9.88 -8.06 2.44
CA ASN A 100 -10.05 -6.95 1.49
C ASN A 100 -8.81 -6.06 1.42
N VAL A 101 -7.65 -6.67 1.22
CA VAL A 101 -6.38 -5.94 1.12
C VAL A 101 -5.98 -5.82 -0.35
N ILE A 102 -5.71 -4.59 -0.77
CA ILE A 102 -5.42 -4.26 -2.16
C ILE A 102 -4.08 -3.54 -2.20
N SER A 103 -3.22 -3.89 -3.16
CA SER A 103 -1.97 -3.17 -3.40
C SER A 103 -2.15 -2.22 -4.58
N LEU A 104 -1.73 -0.96 -4.40
CA LEU A 104 -1.78 0.03 -5.48
C LEU A 104 -0.56 -0.15 -6.38
N ASP A 105 -0.81 -0.67 -7.58
CA ASP A 105 0.25 -0.83 -8.58
C ASP A 105 0.73 0.55 -9.02
N GLY A 106 2.04 0.74 -9.10
CA GLY A 106 2.63 2.04 -9.40
C GLY A 106 2.83 2.94 -8.20
N GLY A 107 2.14 2.69 -7.10
CA GLY A 107 2.36 3.33 -5.80
C GLY A 107 2.47 4.85 -5.82
N TRP A 108 3.40 5.38 -5.02
CA TRP A 108 3.63 6.81 -4.87
C TRP A 108 3.95 7.50 -6.20
N ARG A 109 4.71 6.82 -7.06
CA ARG A 109 5.03 7.38 -8.37
C ARG A 109 3.77 7.63 -9.18
N ALA A 110 2.89 6.63 -9.27
CA ALA A 110 1.63 6.77 -10.02
C ALA A 110 0.71 7.82 -9.39
N TRP A 111 0.69 7.90 -8.06
CA TRP A 111 -0.08 8.90 -7.33
C TRP A 111 0.32 10.32 -7.75
N ASN A 112 1.63 10.58 -7.77
CA ASN A 112 2.15 11.89 -8.15
C ASN A 112 1.92 12.19 -9.63
N GLU A 113 2.13 11.22 -10.50
CA GLU A 113 1.93 11.41 -11.95
C GLU A 113 0.47 11.72 -12.27
N ALA A 114 -0.47 11.19 -11.49
CA ALA A 114 -1.88 11.46 -11.65
C ALA A 114 -2.31 12.78 -11.02
N GLY A 115 -1.42 13.46 -10.28
CA GLY A 115 -1.71 14.75 -9.65
C GLY A 115 -2.68 14.66 -8.47
N LEU A 116 -2.76 13.51 -7.80
CA LEU A 116 -3.67 13.34 -6.68
C LEU A 116 -3.15 14.08 -5.44
N PRO A 117 -4.04 14.43 -4.48
CA PRO A 117 -3.67 15.25 -3.33
C PRO A 117 -2.59 14.61 -2.45
N ILE A 118 -1.65 15.43 -1.99
CA ILE A 118 -0.53 14.98 -1.14
C ILE A 118 -0.42 15.84 0.12
N GLU A 119 0.23 15.28 1.15
CA GLU A 119 0.58 15.92 2.41
C GLU A 119 2.00 15.48 2.80
N PRO A 120 2.81 16.30 3.48
CA PRO A 120 2.61 17.73 3.58
C PRO A 120 2.71 18.38 2.20
N ARG A 121 2.05 19.52 2.05
CA ARG A 121 2.08 20.22 0.77
C ARG A 121 3.43 20.91 0.61
N ALA A 122 3.97 20.81 -0.59
CA ALA A 122 5.20 21.49 -0.92
C ALA A 122 4.97 23.01 -0.99
#